data_aeb0fe9be90f641a33bd9bbccf07c92c
#
_entry.id   aeb0fe9be90f641a33bd9bbccf07c92c
#
_cell.length_a   1.000
_cell.length_b   1.000
_cell.length_c   1.000
_cell.angle_alpha   90.00
_cell.angle_beta   90.00
_cell.angle_gamma   90.00
#
_symmetry.space_group_name_H-M   'P 1'
#
loop_
_entity.id
_entity.type
_entity.pdbx_description
1 polymer ?
#
loop_
_entity_poly.entity_id
_entity_poly.type
_entity_poly.pdbx_seq_one_letter_code
_entity_poly.pdbx_strand_id
1 'polypeptide(L)'
;MLVAPAVGKAIAKGRFTTGFLARLLVEKFVLGRPVHRIVAALAHDGLDLAEGTLAGVLAACAPLLAPLAEAITERNSAAAHLHADETSWNVYAAVEGKDSHRWWCWVFVAADTTVFQIAPSRSLKVLTEHLGVDTDDGRLPDALPGRRQVLLSSDFYAVYQAMGRVEGVANLWCWAHLRRHFVRTEDAHPELAAWTAGWIERIAALYVAHTALGAAAPGGPEHTQAAAQFSAALDAVDAERQAQGRHRDLMHPAAARALATLDREWDGLARHRTHPELPLDNNTSKRALRGPVVGRKNYYGSGSETSAQLAGCSWTITATAARHGLNPLAYLTAYLDECARAGGGAPTGPALTRFLPWAVTAEDRAVWADDPRPRSGTTEPDTAADHTRSAGEPRAGPAP
;
A
#
# COMPACT_ATOMS: atom_id res chain seq x y z
N MET A 1 19.37 42.44 29.52
CA MET A 1 19.58 41.11 28.96
C MET A 1 18.34 40.76 28.15
N LEU A 2 18.41 40.79 26.81
CA LEU A 2 17.31 40.40 25.95
C LEU A 2 17.30 38.88 25.94
N VAL A 3 16.32 38.24 26.56
CA VAL A 3 16.10 36.79 26.48
C VAL A 3 15.26 36.57 25.22
N ALA A 4 15.77 35.84 24.24
CA ALA A 4 14.98 35.44 23.10
C ALA A 4 13.72 34.69 23.57
N PRO A 5 12.53 34.93 22.96
CA PRO A 5 11.33 34.22 23.33
C PRO A 5 11.57 32.71 23.21
N ALA A 6 11.09 31.94 24.18
CA ALA A 6 11.22 30.49 24.16
C ALA A 6 10.53 29.94 22.90
N VAL A 7 11.29 29.29 22.04
CA VAL A 7 10.74 28.60 20.88
C VAL A 7 9.83 27.48 21.39
N GLY A 8 8.58 27.45 20.91
CA GLY A 8 7.64 26.37 21.21
C GLY A 8 8.25 25.01 20.94
N LYS A 9 7.94 24.02 21.76
CA LYS A 9 8.44 22.65 21.64
C LYS A 9 7.30 21.69 21.32
N ALA A 10 7.43 20.94 20.25
CA ALA A 10 6.45 19.90 19.93
C ALA A 10 6.43 18.76 20.97
N ILE A 11 7.57 18.48 21.60
CA ILE A 11 7.68 17.56 22.72
C ILE A 11 7.97 18.36 23.99
N ALA A 12 7.11 18.24 25.00
CA ALA A 12 7.27 18.94 26.27
C ALA A 12 8.65 18.64 26.90
N LYS A 13 9.38 19.70 27.32
CA LYS A 13 10.76 19.63 27.81
C LYS A 13 11.77 19.04 26.80
N GLY A 14 11.38 18.84 25.54
CA GLY A 14 12.23 18.32 24.47
C GLY A 14 13.43 19.22 24.19
N ARG A 15 14.55 18.62 23.80
CA ARG A 15 15.81 19.32 23.46
C ARG A 15 15.92 19.61 21.96
N PHE A 16 15.12 18.96 21.14
CA PHE A 16 15.22 19.00 19.69
C PHE A 16 14.20 19.97 19.08
N THR A 17 14.58 20.57 17.95
CA THR A 17 13.68 21.41 17.14
C THR A 17 12.69 20.56 16.37
N THR A 18 11.61 21.15 15.93
CA THR A 18 10.60 20.52 15.04
C THR A 18 11.20 20.04 13.74
N GLY A 19 12.10 20.80 13.13
CA GLY A 19 12.84 20.39 11.93
C GLY A 19 13.72 19.14 12.17
N PHE A 20 14.35 19.00 13.34
CA PHE A 20 15.09 17.80 13.68
C PHE A 20 14.16 16.58 13.84
N LEU A 21 13.01 16.77 14.51
CA LEU A 21 12.01 15.71 14.66
C LEU A 21 11.48 15.23 13.30
N ALA A 22 11.12 16.19 12.43
CA ALA A 22 10.67 15.89 11.07
C ALA A 22 11.75 15.15 10.27
N ARG A 23 13.01 15.61 10.36
CA ARG A 23 14.14 14.94 9.70
C ARG A 23 14.32 13.51 10.21
N LEU A 24 14.24 13.29 11.50
CA LEU A 24 14.37 11.97 12.11
C LEU A 24 13.26 11.01 11.62
N LEU A 25 12.02 11.48 11.51
CA LEU A 25 10.89 10.72 10.97
C LEU A 25 11.12 10.36 9.49
N VAL A 26 11.58 11.33 8.68
CA VAL A 26 11.88 11.09 7.26
C VAL A 26 13.02 10.09 7.09
N GLU A 27 14.12 10.26 7.83
CA GLU A 27 15.26 9.32 7.79
C GLU A 27 14.85 7.89 8.14
N LYS A 28 14.03 7.74 9.19
CA LYS A 28 13.60 6.43 9.66
C LYS A 28 12.57 5.78 8.74
N PHE A 29 11.51 6.50 8.36
CA PHE A 29 10.33 5.90 7.75
C PHE A 29 10.23 6.11 6.24
N VAL A 30 10.73 7.23 5.71
CA VAL A 30 10.75 7.48 4.25
C VAL A 30 12.01 6.88 3.62
N LEU A 31 13.18 7.11 4.23
CA LEU A 31 14.46 6.63 3.72
C LEU A 31 14.84 5.23 4.26
N GLY A 32 14.07 4.68 5.20
CA GLY A 32 14.24 3.32 5.71
C GLY A 32 15.55 3.10 6.47
N ARG A 33 16.13 4.14 7.08
CA ARG A 33 17.40 4.03 7.83
C ARG A 33 17.19 3.42 9.22
N PRO A 34 17.99 2.45 9.65
CA PRO A 34 17.99 1.98 11.04
C PRO A 34 18.57 3.06 11.98
N VAL A 35 18.11 3.06 13.24
CA VAL A 35 18.45 4.11 14.22
C VAL A 35 19.96 4.23 14.42
N HIS A 36 20.70 3.10 14.51
CA HIS A 36 22.15 3.12 14.66
C HIS A 36 22.87 3.82 13.50
N ARG A 37 22.35 3.72 12.26
CA ARG A 37 22.93 4.44 11.11
C ARG A 37 22.60 5.92 11.12
N ILE A 38 21.43 6.30 11.66
CA ILE A 38 21.09 7.71 11.87
C ILE A 38 22.02 8.30 12.94
N VAL A 39 22.24 7.60 14.05
CA VAL A 39 23.20 8.00 15.09
C VAL A 39 24.61 8.16 14.52
N ALA A 40 25.09 7.19 13.74
CA ALA A 40 26.40 7.28 13.10
C ALA A 40 26.52 8.49 12.15
N ALA A 41 25.49 8.77 11.36
CA ALA A 41 25.48 9.96 10.49
C ALA A 41 25.54 11.26 11.30
N LEU A 42 24.75 11.36 12.37
CA LEU A 42 24.77 12.53 13.27
C LEU A 42 26.13 12.72 13.97
N ALA A 43 26.80 11.63 14.34
CA ALA A 43 28.14 11.69 14.92
C ALA A 43 29.16 12.24 13.92
N HIS A 44 29.06 11.90 12.62
CA HIS A 44 29.89 12.51 11.59
C HIS A 44 29.63 14.01 11.42
N ASP A 45 28.40 14.45 11.70
CA ASP A 45 28.02 15.88 11.71
C ASP A 45 28.38 16.58 13.05
N GLY A 46 29.07 15.88 13.97
CA GLY A 46 29.50 16.42 15.26
C GLY A 46 28.44 16.36 16.37
N LEU A 47 27.33 15.64 16.16
CA LEU A 47 26.26 15.46 17.14
C LEU A 47 26.26 14.02 17.68
N ASP A 48 26.86 13.83 18.84
CA ASP A 48 26.92 12.53 19.51
C ASP A 48 25.65 12.29 20.34
N LEU A 49 24.86 11.29 19.96
CA LEU A 49 23.60 10.91 20.58
C LEU A 49 23.52 9.38 20.77
N ALA A 50 22.96 8.95 21.89
CA ALA A 50 22.67 7.54 22.10
C ALA A 50 21.44 7.08 21.29
N GLU A 51 21.44 5.85 20.80
CA GLU A 51 20.30 5.24 20.08
C GLU A 51 19.01 5.31 20.91
N GLY A 52 19.10 5.04 22.23
CA GLY A 52 17.96 5.14 23.14
C GLY A 52 17.36 6.54 23.22
N THR A 53 18.17 7.59 23.06
CA THR A 53 17.67 8.97 22.99
C THR A 53 16.81 9.18 21.75
N LEU A 54 17.28 8.75 20.57
CA LEU A 54 16.50 8.86 19.33
C LEU A 54 15.25 7.98 19.35
N ALA A 55 15.33 6.77 19.92
CA ALA A 55 14.18 5.88 20.09
C ALA A 55 13.11 6.53 20.99
N GLY A 56 13.51 7.14 22.11
CA GLY A 56 12.60 7.88 22.99
C GLY A 56 11.95 9.09 22.32
N VAL A 57 12.73 9.83 21.53
CA VAL A 57 12.22 10.98 20.73
C VAL A 57 11.21 10.52 19.69
N LEU A 58 11.51 9.43 18.96
CA LEU A 58 10.56 8.84 18.00
C LEU A 58 9.27 8.40 18.70
N ALA A 59 9.37 7.70 19.83
CA ALA A 59 8.18 7.28 20.59
C ALA A 59 7.32 8.48 21.02
N ALA A 60 7.93 9.61 21.42
CA ALA A 60 7.24 10.81 21.80
C ALA A 60 6.54 11.53 20.61
N CYS A 61 6.90 11.22 19.36
CA CYS A 61 6.20 11.73 18.19
C CYS A 61 4.89 10.97 17.91
N ALA A 62 4.71 9.74 18.39
CA ALA A 62 3.54 8.92 18.08
C ALA A 62 2.20 9.63 18.41
N PRO A 63 1.96 10.14 19.62
CA PRO A 63 0.71 10.81 19.94
C PRO A 63 0.50 12.12 19.17
N LEU A 64 1.56 12.76 18.68
CA LEU A 64 1.46 13.97 17.87
C LEU A 64 0.97 13.64 16.45
N LEU A 65 1.38 12.52 15.88
CA LEU A 65 1.03 12.11 14.51
C LEU A 65 -0.31 11.38 14.43
N ALA A 66 -0.76 10.74 15.51
CA ALA A 66 -1.95 9.90 15.51
C ALA A 66 -3.21 10.62 15.00
N PRO A 67 -3.59 11.84 15.45
CA PRO A 67 -4.82 12.49 14.99
C PRO A 67 -4.82 12.81 13.49
N LEU A 68 -3.66 13.16 12.92
CA LEU A 68 -3.54 13.39 11.48
C LEU A 68 -3.66 12.08 10.68
N ALA A 69 -3.03 11.01 11.15
CA ALA A 69 -3.14 9.68 10.55
C ALA A 69 -4.58 9.13 10.64
N GLU A 70 -5.27 9.35 11.75
CA GLU A 70 -6.68 8.98 11.96
C GLU A 70 -7.59 9.69 10.97
N ALA A 71 -7.45 11.01 10.80
CA ALA A 71 -8.23 11.77 9.82
C ALA A 71 -7.98 11.30 8.37
N ILE A 72 -6.74 10.91 8.04
CA ILE A 72 -6.43 10.30 6.74
C ILE A 72 -7.09 8.92 6.61
N THR A 73 -7.08 8.13 7.68
CA THR A 73 -7.68 6.79 7.71
C THR A 73 -9.20 6.87 7.54
N GLU A 74 -9.85 7.80 8.21
CA GLU A 74 -11.30 8.04 8.07
C GLU A 74 -11.67 8.36 6.61
N ARG A 75 -10.94 9.27 5.95
CA ARG A 75 -11.17 9.57 4.52
C ARG A 75 -10.90 8.36 3.62
N ASN A 76 -9.82 7.63 3.88
CA ASN A 76 -9.47 6.44 3.09
C ASN A 76 -10.53 5.36 3.20
N SER A 77 -10.99 5.08 4.42
CA SER A 77 -12.01 4.06 4.69
C SER A 77 -13.35 4.37 4.01
N ALA A 78 -13.64 5.65 3.74
CA ALA A 78 -14.85 6.10 3.04
C ALA A 78 -14.73 6.08 1.50
N ALA A 79 -13.57 5.73 0.94
CA ALA A 79 -13.35 5.74 -0.50
C ALA A 79 -14.21 4.71 -1.23
N ALA A 80 -14.68 5.05 -2.44
CA ALA A 80 -15.45 4.15 -3.29
C ALA A 80 -14.59 3.05 -3.94
N HIS A 81 -13.28 3.24 -4.04
CA HIS A 81 -12.33 2.25 -4.54
C HIS A 81 -11.09 2.21 -3.66
N LEU A 82 -10.70 1.00 -3.28
CA LEU A 82 -9.51 0.70 -2.48
C LEU A 82 -8.68 -0.40 -3.13
N HIS A 83 -7.37 -0.20 -3.17
CA HIS A 83 -6.42 -1.28 -3.32
C HIS A 83 -5.98 -1.75 -1.94
N ALA A 84 -6.03 -3.04 -1.67
CA ALA A 84 -5.57 -3.63 -0.42
C ALA A 84 -4.52 -4.71 -0.66
N ASP A 85 -3.52 -4.75 0.21
CA ASP A 85 -2.47 -5.78 0.23
C ASP A 85 -1.82 -5.81 1.61
N GLU A 86 -1.09 -6.87 1.95
CA GLU A 86 -0.39 -6.96 3.22
C GLU A 86 0.95 -7.69 3.06
N THR A 87 1.87 -7.38 3.97
CA THR A 87 3.16 -8.07 4.08
C THR A 87 3.47 -8.40 5.53
N SER A 88 4.25 -9.45 5.77
CA SER A 88 4.69 -9.75 7.13
C SER A 88 5.51 -8.59 7.71
N TRP A 89 5.33 -8.34 8.99
CA TRP A 89 6.08 -7.37 9.78
C TRP A 89 6.42 -8.01 11.13
N ASN A 90 7.54 -7.67 11.74
CA ASN A 90 7.85 -8.15 13.08
C ASN A 90 7.62 -7.04 14.10
N VAL A 91 6.98 -7.40 15.22
CA VAL A 91 6.88 -6.53 16.39
C VAL A 91 7.45 -7.30 17.59
N TYR A 92 8.56 -6.82 18.13
CA TYR A 92 9.30 -7.47 19.22
C TYR A 92 8.74 -7.06 20.58
N ALA A 93 7.43 -7.24 20.75
CA ALA A 93 6.71 -7.03 22.00
C ALA A 93 6.13 -8.35 22.50
N ALA A 94 6.07 -8.53 23.80
CA ALA A 94 5.27 -9.60 24.40
C ALA A 94 3.79 -9.19 24.34
N VAL A 95 2.97 -9.95 23.64
CA VAL A 95 1.53 -9.72 23.52
C VAL A 95 0.81 -10.96 24.06
N GLU A 96 -0.14 -10.77 24.95
CA GLU A 96 -0.92 -11.86 25.52
C GLU A 96 -1.62 -12.66 24.42
N GLY A 97 -1.54 -13.98 24.51
CA GLY A 97 -2.12 -14.90 23.52
C GLY A 97 -1.38 -14.97 22.18
N LYS A 98 -0.14 -14.44 22.09
CA LYS A 98 0.66 -14.48 20.86
C LYS A 98 2.10 -14.93 21.11
N ASP A 99 2.43 -16.13 20.62
CA ASP A 99 3.76 -16.76 20.81
C ASP A 99 4.80 -16.28 19.80
N SER A 100 4.41 -15.55 18.76
CA SER A 100 5.32 -15.11 17.70
C SER A 100 5.35 -13.59 17.52
N HIS A 101 6.51 -13.07 17.14
CA HIS A 101 6.67 -11.65 16.79
C HIS A 101 6.14 -11.30 15.41
N ARG A 102 5.56 -12.24 14.66
CA ARG A 102 5.03 -11.98 13.32
C ARG A 102 3.71 -11.23 13.40
N TRP A 103 3.74 -10.01 12.95
CA TRP A 103 2.61 -9.15 12.66
C TRP A 103 2.48 -8.93 11.15
N TRP A 104 1.54 -8.09 10.74
CA TRP A 104 1.27 -7.81 9.34
C TRP A 104 1.14 -6.30 9.12
N CYS A 105 1.89 -5.80 8.13
CA CYS A 105 1.72 -4.44 7.64
C CYS A 105 0.72 -4.48 6.50
N TRP A 106 -0.46 -3.99 6.76
CA TRP A 106 -1.53 -3.79 5.78
C TRP A 106 -1.38 -2.44 5.10
N VAL A 107 -1.80 -2.35 3.85
CA VAL A 107 -1.90 -1.10 3.12
C VAL A 107 -3.26 -1.00 2.44
N PHE A 108 -3.87 0.16 2.55
CA PHE A 108 -5.11 0.52 1.87
C PHE A 108 -4.84 1.79 1.05
N VAL A 109 -4.99 1.70 -0.27
CA VAL A 109 -4.67 2.80 -1.18
C VAL A 109 -5.93 3.22 -1.92
N ALA A 110 -6.37 4.44 -1.67
CA ALA A 110 -7.43 5.12 -2.41
C ALA A 110 -6.84 6.07 -3.48
N ALA A 111 -7.68 6.78 -4.18
CA ALA A 111 -7.26 7.73 -5.22
C ALA A 111 -6.33 8.82 -4.66
N ASP A 112 -6.62 9.34 -3.48
CA ASP A 112 -5.94 10.49 -2.86
C ASP A 112 -5.29 10.21 -1.51
N THR A 113 -5.46 9.01 -0.95
CA THR A 113 -4.94 8.63 0.37
C THR A 113 -4.28 7.26 0.34
N THR A 114 -3.30 7.07 1.23
CA THR A 114 -2.65 5.77 1.47
C THR A 114 -2.55 5.56 2.98
N VAL A 115 -3.09 4.47 3.47
CA VAL A 115 -3.10 4.12 4.90
C VAL A 115 -2.29 2.85 5.12
N PHE A 116 -1.44 2.87 6.16
CA PHE A 116 -0.71 1.70 6.63
C PHE A 116 -1.13 1.37 8.05
N GLN A 117 -1.45 0.10 8.27
CA GLN A 117 -1.80 -0.42 9.58
C GLN A 117 -0.96 -1.65 9.90
N ILE A 118 -0.27 -1.63 11.05
CA ILE A 118 0.45 -2.81 11.53
C ILE A 118 -0.44 -3.52 12.56
N ALA A 119 -0.87 -4.72 12.21
CA ALA A 119 -1.83 -5.51 12.99
C ALA A 119 -1.23 -6.86 13.42
N PRO A 120 -1.63 -7.41 14.58
CA PRO A 120 -1.10 -8.66 15.10
C PRO A 120 -1.54 -9.89 14.28
N SER A 121 -2.50 -9.74 13.39
CA SER A 121 -3.03 -10.85 12.60
C SER A 121 -3.22 -10.50 11.12
N ARG A 122 -3.33 -11.54 10.30
CA ARG A 122 -3.71 -11.47 8.88
C ARG A 122 -5.19 -11.83 8.71
N SER A 123 -6.01 -11.47 9.68
CA SER A 123 -7.41 -11.86 9.70
C SER A 123 -8.31 -10.85 8.99
N LEU A 124 -9.51 -11.29 8.69
CA LEU A 124 -10.59 -10.47 8.14
C LEU A 124 -10.89 -9.24 9.01
N LYS A 125 -10.70 -9.35 10.34
CA LYS A 125 -10.95 -8.27 11.30
C LYS A 125 -10.26 -6.95 10.93
N VAL A 126 -9.02 -7.01 10.43
CA VAL A 126 -8.29 -5.79 10.05
C VAL A 126 -8.96 -5.06 8.89
N LEU A 127 -9.45 -5.81 7.90
CA LEU A 127 -10.15 -5.24 6.76
C LEU A 127 -11.55 -4.73 7.15
N THR A 128 -12.27 -5.46 8.00
CA THR A 128 -13.59 -5.04 8.48
C THR A 128 -13.51 -3.79 9.33
N GLU A 129 -12.56 -3.72 10.27
CA GLU A 129 -12.31 -2.52 11.07
C GLU A 129 -11.97 -1.31 10.19
N HIS A 130 -11.10 -1.49 9.17
CA HIS A 130 -10.76 -0.41 8.24
C HIS A 130 -12.00 0.09 7.47
N LEU A 131 -12.91 -0.80 7.07
CA LEU A 131 -14.13 -0.44 6.37
C LEU A 131 -15.27 0.03 7.30
N GLY A 132 -15.03 0.11 8.60
CA GLY A 132 -16.02 0.51 9.59
C GLY A 132 -17.13 -0.52 9.78
N VAL A 133 -16.81 -1.79 9.58
CA VAL A 133 -17.69 -2.93 9.77
C VAL A 133 -17.46 -3.48 11.17
N ASP A 134 -18.50 -3.47 11.99
CA ASP A 134 -18.46 -4.08 13.29
C ASP A 134 -18.64 -5.61 13.19
N THR A 135 -17.75 -6.36 13.85
CA THR A 135 -17.74 -7.82 13.87
C THR A 135 -17.68 -8.37 15.30
N ASP A 136 -18.33 -7.70 16.26
CA ASP A 136 -18.27 -8.07 17.67
C ASP A 136 -18.71 -9.53 17.93
N ASP A 137 -19.57 -10.07 17.08
CA ASP A 137 -20.00 -11.48 17.11
C ASP A 137 -19.13 -12.43 16.26
N GLY A 138 -18.05 -11.91 15.62
CA GLY A 138 -17.20 -12.65 14.72
C GLY A 138 -17.85 -13.02 13.38
N ARG A 139 -19.05 -12.51 13.09
CA ARG A 139 -19.75 -12.68 11.83
C ARG A 139 -19.56 -11.47 10.92
N LEU A 140 -19.48 -11.73 9.62
CA LEU A 140 -19.56 -10.66 8.63
C LEU A 140 -20.98 -10.07 8.64
N PRO A 141 -21.12 -8.74 8.55
CA PRO A 141 -22.43 -8.15 8.33
C PRO A 141 -22.94 -8.51 6.94
N ASP A 142 -24.25 -8.51 6.78
CA ASP A 142 -24.85 -8.74 5.48
C ASP A 142 -24.52 -7.61 4.49
N ALA A 143 -24.40 -6.35 4.98
CA ALA A 143 -24.11 -5.18 4.16
C ALA A 143 -23.16 -4.20 4.85
N LEU A 144 -22.48 -3.37 4.03
CA LEU A 144 -21.67 -2.26 4.55
C LEU A 144 -22.56 -1.19 5.24
N PRO A 145 -22.02 -0.50 6.28
CA PRO A 145 -22.71 0.60 6.93
C PRO A 145 -23.21 1.65 5.93
N GLY A 146 -24.46 2.11 6.11
CA GLY A 146 -25.08 3.10 5.22
C GLY A 146 -25.32 2.60 3.79
N ARG A 147 -25.24 1.28 3.53
CA ARG A 147 -25.38 0.66 2.20
C ARG A 147 -24.46 1.27 1.14
N ARG A 148 -23.29 1.75 1.55
CA ARG A 148 -22.29 2.26 0.63
C ARG A 148 -21.74 1.16 -0.27
N GLN A 149 -21.18 1.54 -1.41
CA GLN A 149 -20.53 0.63 -2.33
C GLN A 149 -19.01 0.86 -2.30
N VAL A 150 -18.24 -0.21 -2.25
CA VAL A 150 -16.77 -0.19 -2.31
C VAL A 150 -16.28 -1.22 -3.32
N LEU A 151 -15.47 -0.76 -4.27
CA LEU A 151 -14.68 -1.62 -5.14
C LEU A 151 -13.36 -1.94 -4.45
N LEU A 152 -13.06 -3.23 -4.28
CA LEU A 152 -11.87 -3.69 -3.57
C LEU A 152 -10.91 -4.41 -4.52
N SER A 153 -9.84 -3.73 -4.92
CA SER A 153 -8.75 -4.32 -5.72
C SER A 153 -7.78 -5.07 -4.80
N SER A 154 -7.60 -6.37 -5.02
CA SER A 154 -6.72 -7.23 -4.22
C SER A 154 -6.25 -8.47 -5.00
N ASP A 155 -5.48 -9.33 -4.34
CA ASP A 155 -5.25 -10.69 -4.80
C ASP A 155 -6.40 -11.64 -4.38
N PHE A 156 -6.25 -12.95 -4.67
CA PHE A 156 -7.26 -13.96 -4.36
C PHE A 156 -7.18 -14.52 -2.92
N TYR A 157 -6.59 -13.77 -1.98
CA TYR A 157 -6.50 -14.25 -0.61
C TYR A 157 -7.90 -14.38 0.03
N ALA A 158 -8.09 -15.43 0.84
CA ALA A 158 -9.39 -15.81 1.38
C ALA A 158 -10.11 -14.69 2.18
N VAL A 159 -9.35 -13.79 2.78
CA VAL A 159 -9.89 -12.62 3.51
C VAL A 159 -10.64 -11.68 2.55
N TYR A 160 -10.08 -11.41 1.38
CA TYR A 160 -10.71 -10.56 0.38
C TYR A 160 -11.92 -11.26 -0.27
N GLN A 161 -11.81 -12.58 -0.50
CA GLN A 161 -12.96 -13.37 -0.99
C GLN A 161 -14.12 -13.37 0.01
N ALA A 162 -13.82 -13.49 1.32
CA ALA A 162 -14.84 -13.41 2.36
C ALA A 162 -15.51 -12.02 2.39
N MET A 163 -14.71 -10.96 2.28
CA MET A 163 -15.23 -9.59 2.25
C MET A 163 -16.15 -9.30 1.06
N GLY A 164 -15.87 -9.91 -0.08
CA GLY A 164 -16.72 -9.80 -1.29
C GLY A 164 -18.12 -10.44 -1.16
N ARG A 165 -18.43 -11.09 -0.02
CA ARG A 165 -19.78 -11.60 0.29
C ARG A 165 -20.64 -10.58 1.02
N VAL A 166 -20.05 -9.50 1.50
CA VAL A 166 -20.77 -8.40 2.18
C VAL A 166 -21.43 -7.54 1.11
N GLU A 167 -22.73 -7.29 1.25
CA GLU A 167 -23.45 -6.39 0.35
C GLU A 167 -22.80 -5.01 0.36
N GLY A 168 -22.53 -4.49 -0.80
CA GLY A 168 -21.80 -3.23 -0.98
C GLY A 168 -20.30 -3.40 -1.22
N VAL A 169 -19.72 -4.60 -1.09
CA VAL A 169 -18.33 -4.87 -1.48
C VAL A 169 -18.29 -5.62 -2.79
N ALA A 170 -17.59 -5.08 -3.76
CA ALA A 170 -17.35 -5.73 -5.04
C ALA A 170 -15.84 -5.90 -5.29
N ASN A 171 -15.39 -7.16 -5.34
CA ASN A 171 -13.99 -7.46 -5.61
C ASN A 171 -13.61 -7.16 -7.06
N LEU A 172 -12.49 -6.48 -7.25
CA LEU A 172 -11.75 -6.33 -8.50
C LEU A 172 -10.48 -7.15 -8.40
N TRP A 173 -10.47 -8.31 -9.02
CA TRP A 173 -9.34 -9.22 -8.92
C TRP A 173 -8.17 -8.80 -9.82
N CYS A 174 -6.96 -8.99 -9.29
CA CYS A 174 -5.72 -8.64 -9.96
C CYS A 174 -5.36 -9.64 -11.09
N TRP A 175 -5.41 -9.20 -12.35
CA TRP A 175 -5.01 -10.00 -13.52
C TRP A 175 -3.53 -10.42 -13.48
N ALA A 176 -2.65 -9.62 -12.87
CA ALA A 176 -1.25 -10.00 -12.69
C ALA A 176 -1.07 -11.23 -11.77
N HIS A 177 -1.95 -11.40 -10.76
CA HIS A 177 -1.96 -12.62 -9.94
C HIS A 177 -2.48 -13.82 -10.71
N LEU A 178 -3.52 -13.65 -11.50
CA LEU A 178 -3.98 -14.72 -12.40
C LEU A 178 -2.88 -15.14 -13.38
N ARG A 179 -2.24 -14.18 -14.07
CA ARG A 179 -1.11 -14.49 -14.98
C ARG A 179 -0.04 -15.30 -14.28
N ARG A 180 0.28 -15.01 -13.03
CA ARG A 180 1.28 -15.77 -12.25
C ARG A 180 0.87 -17.22 -12.01
N HIS A 181 -0.42 -17.55 -11.95
CA HIS A 181 -0.85 -18.95 -11.89
C HIS A 181 -0.47 -19.72 -13.15
N PHE A 182 -0.64 -19.13 -14.34
CA PHE A 182 -0.22 -19.75 -15.58
C PHE A 182 1.31 -19.90 -15.67
N VAL A 183 2.07 -18.85 -15.35
CA VAL A 183 3.55 -18.91 -15.31
C VAL A 183 4.04 -20.02 -14.37
N ARG A 184 3.50 -20.10 -13.15
CA ARG A 184 3.87 -21.17 -12.21
C ARG A 184 3.48 -22.56 -12.68
N THR A 185 2.42 -22.67 -13.46
CA THR A 185 2.02 -23.94 -14.08
C THR A 185 3.05 -24.38 -15.10
N GLU A 186 3.57 -23.47 -15.91
CA GLU A 186 4.66 -23.73 -16.86
C GLU A 186 5.97 -24.10 -16.15
N ASP A 187 6.36 -23.32 -15.12
CA ASP A 187 7.58 -23.60 -14.34
C ASP A 187 7.58 -25.02 -13.74
N ALA A 188 6.41 -25.50 -13.32
CA ALA A 188 6.26 -26.82 -12.72
C ALA A 188 5.99 -27.93 -13.76
N HIS A 189 5.50 -27.59 -14.94
CA HIS A 189 5.06 -28.50 -16.00
C HIS A 189 5.45 -27.92 -17.37
N PRO A 190 6.73 -28.02 -17.77
CA PRO A 190 7.22 -27.47 -19.05
C PRO A 190 6.50 -28.00 -20.29
N GLU A 191 5.92 -29.19 -20.21
CA GLU A 191 5.08 -29.78 -21.27
C GLU A 191 3.83 -28.99 -21.58
N LEU A 192 3.41 -28.07 -20.66
CA LEU A 192 2.28 -27.17 -20.85
C LEU A 192 2.66 -25.81 -21.43
N ALA A 193 3.93 -25.58 -21.82
CA ALA A 193 4.42 -24.27 -22.26
C ALA A 193 3.58 -23.67 -23.40
N ALA A 194 3.18 -24.46 -24.40
CA ALA A 194 2.34 -23.96 -25.49
C ALA A 194 0.93 -23.56 -25.03
N TRP A 195 0.37 -24.27 -24.05
CA TRP A 195 -0.93 -23.98 -23.49
C TRP A 195 -0.88 -22.72 -22.60
N THR A 196 0.11 -22.60 -21.72
CA THR A 196 0.29 -21.42 -20.84
C THR A 196 0.61 -20.17 -21.64
N ALA A 197 1.42 -20.27 -22.70
CA ALA A 197 1.71 -19.16 -23.60
C ALA A 197 0.43 -18.56 -24.21
N GLY A 198 -0.51 -19.42 -24.66
CA GLY A 198 -1.79 -18.94 -25.18
C GLY A 198 -2.63 -18.15 -24.18
N TRP A 199 -2.59 -18.51 -22.89
CA TRP A 199 -3.26 -17.74 -21.82
C TRP A 199 -2.52 -16.44 -21.50
N ILE A 200 -1.18 -16.49 -21.44
CA ILE A 200 -0.33 -15.32 -21.19
C ILE A 200 -0.51 -14.27 -22.29
N GLU A 201 -0.58 -14.69 -23.55
CA GLU A 201 -0.83 -13.82 -24.70
C GLU A 201 -2.22 -13.15 -24.64
N ARG A 202 -3.27 -13.87 -24.29
CA ARG A 202 -4.62 -13.32 -24.12
C ARG A 202 -4.66 -12.28 -23.00
N ILE A 203 -4.01 -12.57 -21.87
CA ILE A 203 -3.90 -11.62 -20.75
C ILE A 203 -3.08 -10.39 -21.19
N ALA A 204 -1.99 -10.57 -21.95
CA ALA A 204 -1.21 -9.46 -22.48
C ALA A 204 -2.02 -8.57 -23.43
N ALA A 205 -2.82 -9.18 -24.33
CA ALA A 205 -3.72 -8.44 -25.22
C ALA A 205 -4.75 -7.59 -24.42
N LEU A 206 -5.27 -8.12 -23.29
CA LEU A 206 -6.16 -7.40 -22.40
C LEU A 206 -5.46 -6.16 -21.81
N TYR A 207 -4.21 -6.28 -21.35
CA TYR A 207 -3.43 -5.15 -20.84
C TYR A 207 -3.15 -4.09 -21.92
N VAL A 208 -2.83 -4.51 -23.15
CA VAL A 208 -2.62 -3.60 -24.29
C VAL A 208 -3.90 -2.81 -24.57
N ALA A 209 -5.04 -3.49 -24.65
CA ALA A 209 -6.33 -2.84 -24.92
C ALA A 209 -6.74 -1.88 -23.79
N HIS A 210 -6.52 -2.25 -22.53
CA HIS A 210 -6.78 -1.40 -21.37
C HIS A 210 -5.87 -0.16 -21.36
N THR A 211 -4.59 -0.31 -21.71
CA THR A 211 -3.66 0.82 -21.80
C THR A 211 -4.07 1.80 -22.89
N ALA A 212 -4.48 1.30 -24.05
CA ALA A 212 -5.00 2.13 -25.14
C ALA A 212 -6.26 2.91 -24.72
N LEU A 213 -7.16 2.25 -23.97
CA LEU A 213 -8.36 2.89 -23.43
C LEU A 213 -8.02 4.03 -22.46
N GLY A 214 -7.08 3.79 -21.53
CA GLY A 214 -6.63 4.80 -20.58
C GLY A 214 -5.87 5.98 -21.21
N ALA A 215 -5.29 5.80 -22.39
CA ALA A 215 -4.58 6.85 -23.14
C ALA A 215 -5.53 7.71 -23.99
N ALA A 216 -6.71 7.21 -24.36
CA ALA A 216 -7.67 7.90 -25.19
C ALA A 216 -8.46 8.96 -24.39
N ALA A 217 -8.68 10.13 -25.00
CA ALA A 217 -9.45 11.19 -24.36
C ALA A 217 -10.93 10.74 -24.14
N PRO A 218 -11.46 10.83 -22.91
CA PRO A 218 -12.81 10.39 -22.61
C PRO A 218 -13.87 11.02 -23.51
N GLY A 219 -14.82 10.19 -23.99
CA GLY A 219 -15.95 10.64 -24.83
C GLY A 219 -15.62 10.86 -26.32
N GLY A 220 -14.36 10.71 -26.72
CA GLY A 220 -13.96 10.80 -28.13
C GLY A 220 -14.17 9.50 -28.92
N PRO A 221 -14.10 9.55 -30.28
CA PRO A 221 -14.22 8.35 -31.10
C PRO A 221 -13.11 7.31 -30.82
N GLU A 222 -11.87 7.76 -30.54
CA GLU A 222 -10.76 6.88 -30.16
C GLU A 222 -11.04 6.16 -28.84
N HIS A 223 -11.61 6.85 -27.85
CA HIS A 223 -12.00 6.23 -26.58
C HIS A 223 -13.11 5.18 -26.80
N THR A 224 -14.11 5.47 -27.64
CA THR A 224 -15.16 4.51 -27.95
C THR A 224 -14.60 3.27 -28.64
N GLN A 225 -13.67 3.44 -29.57
CA GLN A 225 -12.99 2.34 -30.25
C GLN A 225 -12.13 1.51 -29.26
N ALA A 226 -11.34 2.16 -28.43
CA ALA A 226 -10.52 1.49 -27.42
C ALA A 226 -11.36 0.74 -26.38
N ALA A 227 -12.51 1.29 -25.96
CA ALA A 227 -13.45 0.60 -25.08
C ALA A 227 -14.04 -0.65 -25.74
N ALA A 228 -14.38 -0.59 -27.02
CA ALA A 228 -14.83 -1.77 -27.77
C ALA A 228 -13.72 -2.84 -27.88
N GLN A 229 -12.47 -2.43 -28.12
CA GLN A 229 -11.32 -3.34 -28.17
C GLN A 229 -11.06 -3.99 -26.80
N PHE A 230 -11.15 -3.23 -25.72
CA PHE A 230 -11.01 -3.76 -24.37
C PHE A 230 -12.13 -4.78 -24.05
N SER A 231 -13.37 -4.46 -24.38
CA SER A 231 -14.49 -5.41 -24.23
C SER A 231 -14.27 -6.67 -25.04
N ALA A 232 -13.85 -6.56 -26.31
CA ALA A 232 -13.57 -7.71 -27.17
C ALA A 232 -12.42 -8.59 -26.63
N ALA A 233 -11.39 -7.97 -26.02
CA ALA A 233 -10.31 -8.73 -25.39
C ALA A 233 -10.80 -9.54 -24.18
N LEU A 234 -11.69 -8.96 -23.35
CA LEU A 234 -12.36 -9.70 -22.26
C LEU A 234 -13.24 -10.83 -22.79
N ASP A 235 -14.00 -10.59 -23.86
CA ASP A 235 -14.86 -11.60 -24.49
C ASP A 235 -14.02 -12.76 -25.05
N ALA A 236 -12.83 -12.50 -25.61
CA ALA A 236 -11.93 -13.51 -26.11
C ALA A 236 -11.37 -14.41 -24.97
N VAL A 237 -11.05 -13.81 -23.81
CA VAL A 237 -10.66 -14.57 -22.62
C VAL A 237 -11.82 -15.43 -22.12
N ASP A 238 -13.04 -14.87 -22.05
CA ASP A 238 -14.22 -15.59 -21.58
C ASP A 238 -14.60 -16.76 -22.51
N ALA A 239 -14.60 -16.54 -23.81
CA ALA A 239 -14.89 -17.57 -24.80
C ALA A 239 -13.93 -18.77 -24.69
N GLU A 240 -12.63 -18.49 -24.56
CA GLU A 240 -11.61 -19.54 -24.38
C GLU A 240 -11.79 -20.27 -23.05
N ARG A 241 -12.02 -19.52 -21.95
CA ARG A 241 -12.31 -20.06 -20.62
C ARG A 241 -13.47 -21.05 -20.68
N GLN A 242 -14.57 -20.66 -21.30
CA GLN A 242 -15.75 -21.50 -21.46
C GLN A 242 -15.51 -22.70 -22.39
N ALA A 243 -14.76 -22.50 -23.50
CA ALA A 243 -14.44 -23.57 -24.44
C ALA A 243 -13.60 -24.67 -23.75
N GLN A 244 -12.53 -24.29 -23.05
CA GLN A 244 -11.69 -25.24 -22.32
C GLN A 244 -12.38 -25.83 -21.10
N GLY A 245 -13.23 -25.03 -20.41
CA GLY A 245 -14.00 -25.46 -19.23
C GLY A 245 -14.92 -26.66 -19.49
N ARG A 246 -15.46 -26.77 -20.71
CA ARG A 246 -16.32 -27.93 -21.13
C ARG A 246 -15.56 -29.25 -21.20
N HIS A 247 -14.23 -29.21 -21.31
CA HIS A 247 -13.36 -30.42 -21.47
C HIS A 247 -12.31 -30.48 -20.34
N ARG A 248 -12.58 -29.87 -19.18
CA ARG A 248 -11.62 -29.80 -18.07
C ARG A 248 -11.19 -31.14 -17.55
N ASP A 249 -12.07 -32.14 -17.56
CA ASP A 249 -11.83 -33.52 -17.16
C ASP A 249 -10.79 -34.24 -18.04
N LEU A 250 -10.61 -33.78 -19.27
CA LEU A 250 -9.64 -34.30 -20.21
C LEU A 250 -8.29 -33.56 -20.18
N MET A 251 -8.19 -32.49 -19.39
CA MET A 251 -6.99 -31.66 -19.33
C MET A 251 -5.93 -32.25 -18.39
N HIS A 252 -4.69 -31.83 -18.61
CA HIS A 252 -3.63 -32.08 -17.61
C HIS A 252 -4.06 -31.49 -16.24
N PRO A 253 -3.87 -32.22 -15.12
CA PRO A 253 -4.39 -31.76 -13.79
C PRO A 253 -3.91 -30.39 -13.36
N ALA A 254 -2.69 -29.97 -13.72
CA ALA A 254 -2.19 -28.63 -13.42
C ALA A 254 -2.89 -27.54 -14.25
N ALA A 255 -3.13 -27.79 -15.53
CA ALA A 255 -3.90 -26.90 -16.40
C ALA A 255 -5.35 -26.76 -15.93
N ALA A 256 -5.99 -27.88 -15.56
CA ALA A 256 -7.34 -27.88 -15.00
C ALA A 256 -7.45 -27.05 -13.71
N ARG A 257 -6.45 -27.09 -12.82
CA ARG A 257 -6.40 -26.27 -11.60
C ARG A 257 -6.23 -24.79 -11.91
N ALA A 258 -5.36 -24.43 -12.87
CA ALA A 258 -5.19 -23.02 -13.28
C ALA A 258 -6.48 -22.46 -13.88
N LEU A 259 -7.13 -23.22 -14.75
CA LEU A 259 -8.42 -22.87 -15.35
C LEU A 259 -9.54 -22.78 -14.29
N ALA A 260 -9.57 -23.69 -13.33
CA ALA A 260 -10.54 -23.63 -12.22
C ALA A 260 -10.37 -22.37 -11.35
N THR A 261 -9.15 -21.87 -11.21
CA THR A 261 -8.94 -20.58 -10.53
C THR A 261 -9.51 -19.42 -11.36
N LEU A 262 -9.26 -19.40 -12.67
CA LEU A 262 -9.84 -18.40 -13.56
C LEU A 262 -11.38 -18.41 -13.52
N ASP A 263 -11.99 -19.60 -13.53
CA ASP A 263 -13.46 -19.74 -13.46
C ASP A 263 -14.02 -19.20 -12.12
N ARG A 264 -13.43 -19.62 -11.03
CA ARG A 264 -13.88 -19.23 -9.70
C ARG A 264 -13.80 -17.72 -9.49
N GLU A 265 -12.77 -17.07 -10.01
CA GLU A 265 -12.52 -15.64 -9.82
C GLU A 265 -13.04 -14.78 -10.98
N TRP A 266 -13.74 -15.40 -11.95
CA TRP A 266 -14.14 -14.73 -13.18
C TRP A 266 -14.96 -13.46 -12.95
N ASP A 267 -15.94 -13.48 -12.07
CA ASP A 267 -16.82 -12.34 -11.80
C ASP A 267 -16.05 -11.09 -11.38
N GLY A 268 -15.07 -11.24 -10.52
CA GLY A 268 -14.21 -10.13 -10.08
C GLY A 268 -13.16 -9.72 -11.11
N LEU A 269 -12.69 -10.64 -11.95
CA LEU A 269 -11.79 -10.36 -13.07
C LEU A 269 -12.53 -9.63 -14.20
N ALA A 270 -13.75 -10.05 -14.52
CA ALA A 270 -14.57 -9.47 -15.59
C ALA A 270 -15.18 -8.12 -15.20
N ARG A 271 -15.24 -7.78 -13.90
CA ARG A 271 -15.83 -6.53 -13.41
C ARG A 271 -15.10 -5.28 -13.91
N HIS A 272 -13.85 -5.38 -14.36
CA HIS A 272 -13.16 -4.30 -15.08
C HIS A 272 -13.88 -3.84 -16.35
N ARG A 273 -14.79 -4.65 -16.90
CA ARG A 273 -15.67 -4.24 -18.03
C ARG A 273 -16.55 -3.04 -17.68
N THR A 274 -17.07 -3.01 -16.45
CA THR A 274 -17.92 -1.93 -15.93
C THR A 274 -17.15 -0.82 -15.24
N HIS A 275 -15.86 -1.05 -14.98
CA HIS A 275 -14.93 -0.11 -14.35
C HIS A 275 -13.61 -0.05 -15.12
N PRO A 276 -13.65 0.29 -16.41
CA PRO A 276 -12.46 0.28 -17.26
C PRO A 276 -11.45 1.39 -16.92
N GLU A 277 -11.84 2.37 -16.11
CA GLU A 277 -10.98 3.42 -15.59
C GLU A 277 -10.04 2.93 -14.48
N LEU A 278 -10.33 1.74 -13.89
CA LEU A 278 -9.55 1.20 -12.79
C LEU A 278 -8.46 0.24 -13.29
N PRO A 279 -7.28 0.22 -12.64
CA PRO A 279 -6.18 -0.64 -13.04
C PRO A 279 -6.56 -2.13 -13.01
N LEU A 280 -6.11 -2.90 -14.01
CA LEU A 280 -6.29 -4.36 -14.07
C LEU A 280 -5.53 -5.13 -12.99
N ASP A 281 -4.63 -4.47 -12.29
CA ASP A 281 -3.78 -5.09 -11.28
C ASP A 281 -3.76 -4.34 -9.95
N ASN A 282 -3.21 -5.01 -8.94
CA ASN A 282 -3.03 -4.46 -7.61
C ASN A 282 -1.60 -3.95 -7.35
N ASN A 283 -0.87 -3.53 -8.39
CA ASN A 283 0.50 -3.07 -8.26
C ASN A 283 0.62 -1.75 -7.48
N THR A 284 -0.45 -0.97 -7.41
CA THR A 284 -0.52 0.26 -6.61
C THR A 284 -0.25 -0.02 -5.13
N SER A 285 -0.91 -1.02 -4.53
CA SER A 285 -0.66 -1.44 -3.15
C SER A 285 0.75 -2.01 -2.98
N LYS A 286 1.25 -2.78 -3.95
CA LYS A 286 2.62 -3.34 -3.91
C LYS A 286 3.68 -2.26 -3.97
N ARG A 287 3.49 -1.22 -4.80
CA ARG A 287 4.41 -0.07 -4.83
C ARG A 287 4.41 0.67 -3.48
N ALA A 288 3.25 0.84 -2.86
CA ALA A 288 3.16 1.45 -1.53
C ALA A 288 3.90 0.64 -0.46
N LEU A 289 3.82 -0.70 -0.50
CA LEU A 289 4.53 -1.57 0.45
C LEU A 289 6.06 -1.61 0.25
N ARG A 290 6.63 -1.11 -0.86
CA ARG A 290 8.08 -1.15 -1.09
C ARG A 290 8.87 -0.46 0.03
N GLY A 291 8.42 0.72 0.48
CA GLY A 291 9.05 1.47 1.59
C GLY A 291 9.13 0.64 2.88
N PRO A 292 8.00 0.19 3.42
CA PRO A 292 7.97 -0.72 4.58
C PRO A 292 8.83 -1.98 4.40
N VAL A 293 8.77 -2.63 3.22
CA VAL A 293 9.56 -3.85 2.94
C VAL A 293 11.06 -3.57 2.96
N VAL A 294 11.53 -2.45 2.39
CA VAL A 294 12.94 -2.03 2.47
C VAL A 294 13.31 -1.73 3.92
N GLY A 295 12.47 -1.00 4.66
CA GLY A 295 12.65 -0.74 6.08
C GLY A 295 12.80 -2.05 6.88
N ARG A 296 11.91 -3.03 6.65
CA ARG A 296 12.02 -4.34 7.29
C ARG A 296 13.33 -5.07 7.00
N LYS A 297 13.85 -4.97 5.77
CA LYS A 297 15.15 -5.55 5.42
C LYS A 297 16.31 -4.86 6.16
N ASN A 298 16.16 -3.57 6.47
CA ASN A 298 17.22 -2.77 7.11
C ASN A 298 17.21 -2.86 8.63
N TYR A 299 16.04 -2.99 9.26
CA TYR A 299 15.91 -2.96 10.73
C TYR A 299 14.90 -3.97 11.31
N TYR A 300 14.50 -4.97 10.51
CA TYR A 300 13.72 -6.16 10.87
C TYR A 300 12.28 -5.95 11.33
N GLY A 301 11.89 -4.76 11.78
CA GLY A 301 10.53 -4.49 12.27
C GLY A 301 10.49 -3.40 13.33
N SER A 302 9.53 -3.52 14.24
CA SER A 302 9.28 -2.59 15.34
C SER A 302 9.62 -3.21 16.67
N GLY A 303 10.31 -2.46 17.56
CA GLY A 303 10.72 -2.93 18.89
C GLY A 303 9.58 -2.97 19.92
N SER A 304 8.44 -2.35 19.64
CA SER A 304 7.26 -2.30 20.50
C SER A 304 6.00 -2.01 19.68
N GLU A 305 4.82 -2.15 20.28
CA GLU A 305 3.55 -1.75 19.68
C GLU A 305 3.51 -0.25 19.36
N THR A 306 3.97 0.60 20.28
CA THR A 306 4.06 2.04 20.04
C THR A 306 4.93 2.38 18.84
N SER A 307 6.06 1.67 18.65
CA SER A 307 6.92 1.88 17.49
C SER A 307 6.30 1.34 16.19
N ALA A 308 5.46 0.31 16.28
CA ALA A 308 4.68 -0.19 15.14
C ALA A 308 3.59 0.83 14.74
N GLN A 309 2.87 1.37 15.71
CA GLN A 309 1.87 2.41 15.51
C GLN A 309 2.49 3.67 14.90
N LEU A 310 3.62 4.14 15.44
CA LEU A 310 4.37 5.27 14.88
C LEU A 310 4.78 5.01 13.42
N ALA A 311 5.22 3.81 13.08
CA ALA A 311 5.58 3.44 11.72
C ALA A 311 4.37 3.55 10.78
N GLY A 312 3.23 2.97 11.16
CA GLY A 312 1.97 3.06 10.40
C GLY A 312 1.53 4.52 10.19
N CYS A 313 1.50 5.33 11.26
CA CYS A 313 1.16 6.75 11.18
C CYS A 313 2.14 7.53 10.26
N SER A 314 3.45 7.31 10.43
CA SER A 314 4.46 8.02 9.63
C SER A 314 4.35 7.69 8.14
N TRP A 315 4.17 6.42 7.77
CA TRP A 315 3.96 6.04 6.36
C TRP A 315 2.64 6.55 5.82
N THR A 316 1.56 6.50 6.60
CA THR A 316 0.24 7.03 6.21
C THR A 316 0.33 8.50 5.86
N ILE A 317 0.90 9.29 6.75
CA ILE A 317 1.04 10.75 6.58
C ILE A 317 1.96 11.07 5.39
N THR A 318 3.15 10.48 5.34
CA THR A 318 4.14 10.81 4.32
C THR A 318 3.77 10.30 2.92
N ALA A 319 3.19 9.11 2.82
CA ALA A 319 2.72 8.59 1.54
C ALA A 319 1.52 9.39 1.01
N THR A 320 0.58 9.77 1.87
CA THR A 320 -0.55 10.61 1.47
C THR A 320 -0.08 12.01 1.08
N ALA A 321 0.81 12.64 1.86
CA ALA A 321 1.40 13.93 1.50
C ALA A 321 2.08 13.89 0.11
N ALA A 322 2.89 12.84 -0.16
CA ALA A 322 3.55 12.66 -1.44
C ALA A 322 2.56 12.50 -2.61
N ARG A 323 1.41 11.85 -2.41
CA ARG A 323 0.34 11.76 -3.43
C ARG A 323 -0.23 13.13 -3.81
N HIS A 324 -0.19 14.07 -2.88
CA HIS A 324 -0.62 15.45 -3.09
C HIS A 324 0.53 16.40 -3.53
N GLY A 325 1.70 15.85 -3.87
CA GLY A 325 2.86 16.62 -4.31
C GLY A 325 3.52 17.43 -3.20
N LEU A 326 3.33 17.03 -1.93
CA LEU A 326 3.93 17.68 -0.78
C LEU A 326 5.26 17.01 -0.41
N ASN A 327 6.28 17.80 -0.13
CA ASN A 327 7.56 17.30 0.39
C ASN A 327 7.39 16.80 1.82
N PRO A 328 7.66 15.54 2.13
CA PRO A 328 7.42 15.00 3.47
C PRO A 328 8.16 15.73 4.59
N LEU A 329 9.37 16.24 4.34
CA LEU A 329 10.15 16.97 5.34
C LEU A 329 9.55 18.35 5.63
N ALA A 330 9.25 19.12 4.59
CA ALA A 330 8.66 20.45 4.73
C ALA A 330 7.29 20.36 5.40
N TYR A 331 6.47 19.43 4.94
CA TYR A 331 5.12 19.19 5.47
C TYR A 331 5.14 18.75 6.95
N LEU A 332 5.96 17.75 7.30
CA LEU A 332 6.09 17.30 8.70
C LEU A 332 6.68 18.40 9.60
N THR A 333 7.62 19.22 9.10
CA THR A 333 8.16 20.33 9.88
C THR A 333 7.06 21.33 10.22
N ALA A 334 6.25 21.74 9.24
CA ALA A 334 5.14 22.65 9.45
C ALA A 334 4.08 22.09 10.41
N TYR A 335 3.76 20.80 10.30
CA TYR A 335 2.84 20.13 11.22
C TYR A 335 3.37 20.11 12.66
N LEU A 336 4.65 19.76 12.85
CA LEU A 336 5.27 19.75 14.18
C LEU A 336 5.46 21.16 14.76
N ASP A 337 5.63 22.17 13.92
CA ASP A 337 5.59 23.59 14.34
C ASP A 337 4.21 23.96 14.90
N GLU A 338 3.14 23.46 14.30
CA GLU A 338 1.79 23.65 14.83
C GLU A 338 1.59 22.91 16.15
N CYS A 339 2.09 21.67 16.28
CA CYS A 339 2.11 20.96 17.55
C CYS A 339 2.85 21.76 18.64
N ALA A 340 3.97 22.41 18.29
CA ALA A 340 4.70 23.26 19.22
C ALA A 340 3.91 24.51 19.63
N ARG A 341 3.17 25.14 18.70
CA ARG A 341 2.28 26.27 18.99
C ARG A 341 1.09 25.86 19.87
N ALA A 342 0.62 24.62 19.70
CA ALA A 342 -0.41 24.03 20.55
C ALA A 342 0.09 23.58 21.93
N GLY A 343 1.32 23.96 22.32
CA GLY A 343 1.88 23.66 23.63
C GLY A 343 2.44 22.25 23.78
N GLY A 344 2.71 21.56 22.68
CA GLY A 344 3.27 20.19 22.66
C GLY A 344 2.20 19.10 22.52
N GLY A 345 1.01 19.45 22.05
CA GLY A 345 -0.06 18.52 21.67
C GLY A 345 -0.33 18.55 20.17
N ALA A 346 -1.03 17.55 19.65
CA ALA A 346 -1.50 17.56 18.27
C ALA A 346 -2.54 18.69 18.08
N PRO A 347 -2.56 19.38 16.92
CA PRO A 347 -3.59 20.34 16.61
C PRO A 347 -4.95 19.65 16.46
N THR A 348 -6.03 20.39 16.74
CA THR A 348 -7.41 19.91 16.62
C THR A 348 -8.27 20.89 15.82
N GLY A 349 -9.44 20.44 15.36
CA GLY A 349 -10.40 21.29 14.64
C GLY A 349 -9.78 21.95 13.40
N PRO A 350 -10.01 23.27 13.19
CA PRO A 350 -9.51 23.98 12.00
C PRO A 350 -7.99 23.94 11.86
N ALA A 351 -7.23 23.92 12.96
CA ALA A 351 -5.77 23.82 12.94
C ALA A 351 -5.30 22.47 12.40
N LEU A 352 -5.98 21.37 12.70
CA LEU A 352 -5.71 20.06 12.11
C LEU A 352 -6.14 20.01 10.63
N THR A 353 -7.31 20.58 10.30
CA THR A 353 -7.85 20.61 8.94
C THR A 353 -6.88 21.23 7.94
N ARG A 354 -6.13 22.26 8.34
CA ARG A 354 -5.08 22.89 7.51
C ARG A 354 -4.04 21.87 6.98
N PHE A 355 -3.79 20.82 7.76
CA PHE A 355 -2.78 19.81 7.42
C PHE A 355 -3.37 18.57 6.71
N LEU A 356 -4.67 18.53 6.42
CA LEU A 356 -5.23 17.46 5.60
C LEU A 356 -4.73 17.61 4.14
N PRO A 357 -3.98 16.66 3.57
CA PRO A 357 -3.28 16.87 2.29
C PRO A 357 -4.19 17.30 1.13
N TRP A 358 -5.46 16.91 1.15
CA TRP A 358 -6.48 17.30 0.16
C TRP A 358 -7.08 18.69 0.42
N ALA A 359 -6.88 19.27 1.61
CA ALA A 359 -7.41 20.57 2.01
C ALA A 359 -6.32 21.66 2.08
N VAL A 360 -5.07 21.31 1.76
CA VAL A 360 -3.92 22.25 1.78
C VAL A 360 -4.18 23.40 0.81
N THR A 361 -4.07 24.63 1.29
CA THR A 361 -4.23 25.84 0.49
C THR A 361 -3.15 25.98 -0.59
N ALA A 362 -3.40 26.78 -1.62
CA ALA A 362 -2.40 27.04 -2.65
C ALA A 362 -1.11 27.69 -2.07
N GLU A 363 -1.26 28.55 -1.06
CA GLU A 363 -0.17 29.20 -0.37
C GLU A 363 0.69 28.20 0.42
N ASP A 364 0.07 27.38 1.26
CA ASP A 364 0.76 26.33 2.01
C ASP A 364 1.40 25.30 1.05
N ARG A 365 0.70 24.97 -0.04
CA ARG A 365 1.23 24.07 -1.07
C ARG A 365 2.49 24.61 -1.73
N ALA A 366 2.56 25.92 -2.02
CA ALA A 366 3.74 26.53 -2.59
C ALA A 366 4.96 26.42 -1.66
N VAL A 367 4.73 26.44 -0.34
CA VAL A 367 5.81 26.30 0.67
C VAL A 367 6.19 24.85 0.91
N TRP A 368 5.22 23.92 0.85
CA TRP A 368 5.44 22.51 1.17
C TRP A 368 5.56 21.61 -0.08
N ALA A 369 5.56 22.17 -1.28
CA ALA A 369 5.69 21.40 -2.52
C ALA A 369 6.99 20.60 -2.54
N ASP A 370 6.93 19.43 -3.16
CA ASP A 370 8.14 18.71 -3.55
C ASP A 370 8.85 19.53 -4.63
N ASP A 371 10.13 19.82 -4.47
CA ASP A 371 10.90 20.61 -5.42
C ASP A 371 10.83 19.92 -6.80
N PRO A 372 10.38 20.63 -7.86
CA PRO A 372 10.22 20.04 -9.19
C PRO A 372 11.55 19.72 -9.89
N ARG A 373 12.69 19.72 -9.19
CA ARG A 373 13.92 19.21 -9.77
C ARG A 373 13.69 17.80 -10.30
N PRO A 374 13.94 17.53 -11.60
CA PRO A 374 13.75 16.19 -12.13
C PRO A 374 14.58 15.23 -11.29
N ARG A 375 13.90 14.29 -10.62
CA ARG A 375 14.58 13.14 -10.03
C ARG A 375 15.25 12.45 -11.20
N SER A 376 16.57 12.60 -11.30
CA SER A 376 17.36 11.99 -12.36
C SER A 376 17.06 10.48 -12.38
N GLY A 377 16.34 10.05 -13.41
CA GLY A 377 16.19 8.65 -13.79
C GLY A 377 15.31 7.81 -12.89
N THR A 378 14.02 7.78 -13.14
CA THR A 378 13.16 6.57 -13.14
C THR A 378 11.79 6.91 -13.71
N THR A 379 11.71 7.41 -14.92
CA THR A 379 10.61 7.12 -15.82
C THR A 379 11.08 6.02 -16.76
N GLU A 380 11.31 4.84 -16.23
CA GLU A 380 11.14 3.67 -17.06
C GLU A 380 9.63 3.45 -17.16
N PRO A 381 9.06 3.44 -18.37
CA PRO A 381 7.74 2.87 -18.56
C PRO A 381 7.85 1.43 -18.05
N ASP A 382 6.92 1.02 -17.21
CA ASP A 382 6.79 -0.35 -16.71
C ASP A 382 6.40 -1.22 -17.93
N THR A 383 7.38 -1.44 -18.81
CA THR A 383 7.29 -2.50 -19.81
C THR A 383 7.27 -3.80 -19.03
N ALA A 384 6.16 -4.50 -19.14
CA ALA A 384 5.92 -5.84 -18.60
C ALA A 384 6.83 -6.89 -19.30
N ALA A 385 8.13 -6.64 -19.28
CA ALA A 385 9.16 -7.50 -19.82
C ALA A 385 10.46 -7.25 -19.08
N ASP A 386 10.67 -7.95 -17.99
CA ASP A 386 11.92 -8.64 -17.70
C ASP A 386 11.90 -9.27 -16.29
N HIS A 387 11.34 -10.45 -16.19
CA HIS A 387 11.66 -11.39 -15.14
C HIS A 387 11.91 -12.78 -15.78
N THR A 388 12.76 -12.78 -16.80
CA THR A 388 13.43 -14.00 -17.24
C THR A 388 14.85 -13.97 -16.72
N ARG A 389 15.17 -15.03 -15.93
CA ARG A 389 16.49 -15.43 -15.47
C ARG A 389 17.01 -14.80 -14.17
N SER A 390 16.76 -15.50 -13.07
CA SER A 390 17.87 -15.90 -12.21
C SER A 390 17.77 -17.43 -12.06
N ALA A 391 18.46 -18.09 -12.95
CA ALA A 391 18.77 -19.52 -12.82
C ALA A 391 19.86 -19.68 -11.75
N GLY A 392 19.58 -20.54 -10.75
CA GLY A 392 20.45 -21.49 -10.13
C GLY A 392 21.89 -21.11 -9.81
N GLU A 393 22.12 -20.68 -8.53
CA GLU A 393 23.33 -21.12 -7.84
C GLU A 393 22.98 -22.27 -6.90
N PRO A 394 23.71 -23.41 -6.96
CA PRO A 394 23.46 -24.54 -6.07
C PRO A 394 23.89 -24.20 -4.64
N ARG A 395 22.96 -24.39 -3.70
CA ARG A 395 23.26 -24.33 -2.28
C ARG A 395 24.28 -25.44 -1.94
N ALA A 396 25.49 -25.05 -1.56
CA ALA A 396 26.42 -25.93 -0.90
C ALA A 396 25.83 -26.37 0.45
N GLY A 397 25.70 -27.67 0.64
CA GLY A 397 25.31 -28.28 1.90
C GLY A 397 26.39 -28.11 2.96
N PRO A 398 26.08 -28.18 4.26
CA PRO A 398 27.07 -28.13 5.32
C PRO A 398 27.90 -29.43 5.27
N ALA A 399 29.21 -29.25 5.26
CA ALA A 399 30.18 -30.33 5.54
C ALA A 399 30.29 -30.56 7.05
N PRO A 400 30.80 -31.76 7.49
CA PRO A 400 30.53 -32.46 8.75
C PRO A 400 31.00 -31.78 10.01
#